data_75189d4e8aae8dd88132b36c3fd7ebab
#
_entry.id   75189d4e8aae8dd88132b36c3fd7ebab
#
_cell.length_a   1.000
_cell.length_b   1.000
_cell.length_c   1.000
_cell.angle_alpha   90.00
_cell.angle_beta   90.00
_cell.angle_gamma   90.00
#
_symmetry.space_group_name_H-M   'P 1'
#
loop_
_entity.id
_entity.type
_entity.pdbx_description
1 polymer ?
#
loop_
_entity_poly.entity_id
_entity_poly.type
_entity_poly.pdbx_seq_one_letter_code
_entity_poly.pdbx_strand_id
1 'polypeptide(L)'
;MSKIKACLKCGTIGSLTKNGRDSKKQQRYKCSSCERTFLLENSTTSKLKISDYTFNKFIGFMVDDVTIEVIARNLSIDHKTALYYRYLVFEALRNYQDEVTLNGTIVMDETYVRIRDKRYKLYRPDGKGVRGISYNHLGVITMISISGICIAKVASRATPKPIKFIELCTNNIGNVKQFIHDGATCQKQFIKQFKVPYFDGKRDGDGEYSTRIIDSLHSNLKRYLSKHAGYRLKNLQHYLNFFVFRFNNTPRKKYYTNKDLIDSRNIMIVKLYNLVIKAEKKITIRNFQSDLGITEILESIDKNHYF
;
A
#
# COMPACT_ATOMS: atom_id res chain seq x y z
N MET A 1 -22.35 12.22 -19.04
CA MET A 1 -21.04 11.87 -18.48
C MET A 1 -20.53 10.60 -19.14
N SER A 2 -19.49 10.68 -19.98
CA SER A 2 -18.91 9.53 -20.68
C SER A 2 -18.29 8.58 -19.67
N LYS A 3 -18.67 7.30 -19.72
CA LYS A 3 -18.05 6.23 -18.93
C LYS A 3 -16.57 6.17 -19.29
N ILE A 4 -15.69 6.54 -18.38
CA ILE A 4 -14.25 6.32 -18.55
C ILE A 4 -14.04 4.81 -18.60
N LYS A 5 -13.80 4.29 -19.79
CA LYS A 5 -13.53 2.87 -20.01
C LYS A 5 -12.05 2.71 -20.30
N ALA A 6 -11.38 1.93 -19.47
CA ALA A 6 -10.00 1.55 -19.69
C ALA A 6 -9.91 0.23 -20.43
N CYS A 7 -8.89 0.07 -21.26
CA CYS A 7 -8.61 -1.20 -21.92
C CYS A 7 -8.17 -2.25 -20.89
N LEU A 8 -8.83 -3.41 -20.85
CA LEU A 8 -8.48 -4.53 -19.97
C LEU A 8 -7.13 -5.18 -20.30
N LYS A 9 -6.54 -4.87 -21.46
CA LYS A 9 -5.29 -5.48 -21.94
C LYS A 9 -4.08 -4.58 -21.77
N CYS A 10 -4.19 -3.29 -22.10
CA CYS A 10 -3.08 -2.33 -22.03
C CYS A 10 -3.28 -1.20 -21.01
N GLY A 11 -4.47 -1.08 -20.41
CA GLY A 11 -4.77 -0.07 -19.41
C GLY A 11 -5.06 1.34 -19.96
N THR A 12 -4.96 1.58 -21.27
CA THR A 12 -5.19 2.92 -21.84
C THR A 12 -6.65 3.36 -21.69
N ILE A 13 -6.85 4.61 -21.25
CA ILE A 13 -8.17 5.21 -21.03
C ILE A 13 -8.65 5.90 -22.32
N GLY A 14 -9.97 5.88 -22.55
CA GLY A 14 -10.60 6.62 -23.65
C GLY A 14 -10.41 6.02 -25.03
N SER A 15 -9.67 4.92 -25.15
CA SER A 15 -9.33 4.28 -26.42
C SER A 15 -10.29 3.13 -26.82
N LEU A 16 -11.44 3.00 -26.15
CA LEU A 16 -12.37 1.89 -26.37
C LEU A 16 -13.53 2.27 -27.31
N THR A 17 -13.63 1.54 -28.41
CA THR A 17 -14.77 1.58 -29.32
C THR A 17 -15.63 0.32 -29.20
N LYS A 18 -16.94 0.43 -29.42
CA LYS A 18 -17.82 -0.73 -29.51
C LYS A 18 -17.45 -1.54 -30.75
N ASN A 19 -17.26 -2.85 -30.59
CA ASN A 19 -16.88 -3.75 -31.68
C ASN A 19 -17.81 -4.97 -31.74
N GLY A 20 -19.04 -4.74 -32.16
CA GLY A 20 -20.05 -5.79 -32.29
C GLY A 20 -20.46 -6.44 -30.98
N ARG A 21 -21.16 -7.59 -31.09
CA ARG A 21 -21.56 -8.42 -29.96
C ARG A 21 -21.02 -9.85 -30.15
N ASP A 22 -20.88 -10.59 -29.07
CA ASP A 22 -20.52 -12.00 -29.14
C ASP A 22 -21.77 -12.89 -29.41
N SER A 23 -21.56 -14.21 -29.47
CA SER A 23 -22.64 -15.21 -29.65
C SER A 23 -23.70 -15.18 -28.55
N LYS A 24 -23.38 -14.65 -27.36
CA LYS A 24 -24.28 -14.43 -26.21
C LYS A 24 -24.88 -13.02 -26.19
N LYS A 25 -24.80 -12.28 -27.30
CA LYS A 25 -25.29 -10.90 -27.44
C LYS A 25 -24.61 -9.88 -26.50
N GLN A 26 -23.45 -10.20 -25.92
CA GLN A 26 -22.67 -9.32 -25.05
C GLN A 26 -21.85 -8.31 -25.87
N GLN A 27 -21.77 -7.06 -25.41
CA GLN A 27 -21.06 -6.00 -26.12
C GLN A 27 -19.54 -6.22 -26.05
N ARG A 28 -18.91 -6.41 -27.24
CA ARG A 28 -17.45 -6.43 -27.37
C ARG A 28 -16.91 -5.00 -27.54
N TYR A 29 -15.67 -4.81 -27.09
CA TYR A 29 -14.94 -3.56 -27.22
C TYR A 29 -13.60 -3.82 -27.89
N LYS A 30 -13.17 -2.92 -28.76
CA LYS A 30 -11.83 -2.88 -29.35
C LYS A 30 -11.08 -1.68 -28.76
N CYS A 31 -9.82 -1.87 -28.40
CA CYS A 31 -8.92 -0.79 -27.99
C CYS A 31 -8.17 -0.26 -29.19
N SER A 32 -8.20 1.07 -29.43
CA SER A 32 -7.46 1.69 -30.51
C SER A 32 -5.95 1.71 -30.28
N SER A 33 -5.50 1.63 -29.01
CA SER A 33 -4.07 1.70 -28.67
C SER A 33 -3.35 0.36 -28.79
N CYS A 34 -4.00 -0.78 -28.46
CA CYS A 34 -3.39 -2.11 -28.54
C CYS A 34 -4.12 -3.05 -29.49
N GLU A 35 -5.15 -2.56 -30.19
CA GLU A 35 -5.99 -3.23 -31.20
C GLU A 35 -6.71 -4.51 -30.72
N ARG A 36 -6.54 -4.89 -29.46
CA ARG A 36 -7.16 -6.11 -28.89
C ARG A 36 -8.64 -5.90 -28.63
N THR A 37 -9.41 -6.97 -28.89
CA THR A 37 -10.84 -7.02 -28.62
C THR A 37 -11.11 -7.82 -27.36
N PHE A 38 -12.09 -7.40 -26.54
CA PHE A 38 -12.47 -8.08 -25.29
C PHE A 38 -13.91 -7.76 -24.88
N LEU A 39 -14.44 -8.57 -23.97
CA LEU A 39 -15.72 -8.35 -23.30
C LEU A 39 -15.46 -7.70 -21.94
N LEU A 40 -16.20 -6.65 -21.60
CA LEU A 40 -16.11 -6.04 -20.26
C LEU A 40 -16.73 -6.92 -19.17
N GLU A 41 -17.62 -7.82 -19.54
CA GLU A 41 -18.40 -8.64 -18.60
C GLU A 41 -17.66 -9.87 -18.04
N ASN A 42 -16.49 -10.23 -18.60
CA ASN A 42 -15.63 -11.29 -18.03
C ASN A 42 -14.70 -10.79 -16.92
N SER A 43 -14.94 -9.59 -16.40
CA SER A 43 -14.18 -9.03 -15.30
C SER A 43 -14.66 -9.59 -13.95
N THR A 44 -13.79 -9.53 -12.94
CA THR A 44 -14.14 -9.83 -11.54
C THR A 44 -15.37 -9.02 -11.07
N THR A 45 -15.59 -7.85 -11.68
CA THR A 45 -16.72 -6.96 -11.40
C THR A 45 -18.07 -7.51 -11.91
N SER A 46 -18.09 -8.39 -12.92
CA SER A 46 -19.34 -9.02 -13.37
C SER A 46 -20.02 -9.88 -12.31
N LYS A 47 -19.28 -10.29 -11.30
CA LYS A 47 -19.75 -11.07 -10.14
C LYS A 47 -20.15 -10.19 -8.95
N LEU A 48 -19.86 -8.89 -9.02
CA LEU A 48 -20.26 -7.94 -7.99
C LEU A 48 -21.75 -7.58 -8.19
N LYS A 49 -22.50 -7.57 -7.10
CA LYS A 49 -23.92 -7.18 -7.10
C LYS A 49 -24.14 -5.67 -7.26
N ILE A 50 -23.17 -4.95 -7.83
CA ILE A 50 -23.26 -3.50 -8.10
C ILE A 50 -22.86 -3.21 -9.54
N SER A 51 -23.30 -2.05 -10.04
CA SER A 51 -22.91 -1.59 -11.37
C SER A 51 -21.42 -1.25 -11.44
N ASP A 52 -20.80 -1.43 -12.61
CA ASP A 52 -19.43 -0.99 -12.87
C ASP A 52 -19.24 0.51 -12.55
N TYR A 53 -20.27 1.32 -12.77
CA TYR A 53 -20.27 2.74 -12.43
C TYR A 53 -20.11 2.97 -10.92
N THR A 54 -20.88 2.25 -10.10
CA THR A 54 -20.80 2.37 -8.64
C THR A 54 -19.46 1.86 -8.13
N PHE A 55 -18.94 0.76 -8.70
CA PHE A 55 -17.64 0.24 -8.33
C PHE A 55 -16.50 1.20 -8.72
N ASN A 56 -16.56 1.83 -9.89
CA ASN A 56 -15.60 2.86 -10.29
C ASN A 56 -15.61 4.06 -9.34
N LYS A 57 -16.79 4.51 -8.90
CA LYS A 57 -16.89 5.54 -7.86
C LYS A 57 -16.26 5.08 -6.55
N PHE A 58 -16.49 3.82 -6.15
CA PHE A 58 -15.85 3.25 -4.97
C PHE A 58 -14.31 3.32 -5.07
N ILE A 59 -13.73 2.89 -6.20
CA ILE A 59 -12.28 3.00 -6.46
C ILE A 59 -11.82 4.46 -6.37
N GLY A 60 -12.58 5.40 -6.93
CA GLY A 60 -12.29 6.84 -6.82
C GLY A 60 -12.22 7.31 -5.37
N PHE A 61 -13.19 6.95 -4.54
CA PHE A 61 -13.18 7.27 -3.11
C PHE A 61 -12.01 6.61 -2.37
N MET A 62 -11.63 5.38 -2.74
CA MET A 62 -10.44 4.74 -2.19
C MET A 62 -9.17 5.54 -2.53
N VAL A 63 -9.00 5.95 -3.79
CA VAL A 63 -7.87 6.79 -4.22
C VAL A 63 -7.85 8.13 -3.46
N ASP A 64 -9.01 8.73 -3.23
CA ASP A 64 -9.15 9.98 -2.46
C ASP A 64 -8.98 9.78 -0.94
N ASP A 65 -8.68 8.55 -0.52
CA ASP A 65 -8.47 8.20 0.88
C ASP A 65 -9.70 8.46 1.78
N VAL A 66 -10.89 8.20 1.28
CA VAL A 66 -12.13 8.37 2.02
C VAL A 66 -12.37 7.19 2.98
N THR A 67 -12.94 7.45 4.16
CA THR A 67 -13.27 6.39 5.13
C THR A 67 -14.44 5.53 4.65
N ILE A 68 -14.52 4.28 5.13
CA ILE A 68 -15.56 3.33 4.69
C ILE A 68 -16.97 3.84 5.00
N GLU A 69 -17.18 4.47 6.13
CA GLU A 69 -18.48 5.04 6.53
C GLU A 69 -18.95 6.10 5.52
N VAL A 70 -18.04 6.98 5.13
CA VAL A 70 -18.33 8.04 4.15
C VAL A 70 -18.57 7.44 2.76
N ILE A 71 -17.78 6.44 2.35
CA ILE A 71 -17.99 5.73 1.08
C ILE A 71 -19.36 5.04 1.05
N ALA A 72 -19.70 4.28 2.10
CA ALA A 72 -20.98 3.57 2.20
C ALA A 72 -22.16 4.53 2.07
N ARG A 73 -22.11 5.67 2.77
CA ARG A 73 -23.13 6.72 2.73
C ARG A 73 -23.25 7.34 1.33
N ASN A 74 -22.13 7.74 0.72
CA ASN A 74 -22.15 8.40 -0.59
C ASN A 74 -22.58 7.49 -1.74
N LEU A 75 -22.36 6.18 -1.61
CA LEU A 75 -22.75 5.20 -2.62
C LEU A 75 -24.10 4.54 -2.31
N SER A 76 -24.73 4.86 -1.19
CA SER A 76 -25.96 4.23 -0.70
C SER A 76 -25.85 2.70 -0.67
N ILE A 77 -24.71 2.18 -0.16
CA ILE A 77 -24.43 0.76 0.01
C ILE A 77 -24.23 0.42 1.48
N ASP A 78 -24.50 -0.83 1.84
CA ASP A 78 -24.25 -1.31 3.20
C ASP A 78 -22.76 -1.26 3.56
N HIS A 79 -22.46 -0.96 4.84
CA HIS A 79 -21.09 -0.88 5.36
C HIS A 79 -20.29 -2.17 5.12
N LYS A 80 -20.92 -3.36 5.27
CA LYS A 80 -20.26 -4.65 5.00
C LYS A 80 -19.91 -4.80 3.53
N THR A 81 -20.77 -4.29 2.64
CA THR A 81 -20.52 -4.27 1.19
C THR A 81 -19.34 -3.36 0.86
N ALA A 82 -19.28 -2.16 1.42
CA ALA A 82 -18.15 -1.26 1.25
C ALA A 82 -16.84 -1.88 1.79
N LEU A 83 -16.90 -2.55 2.94
CA LEU A 83 -15.76 -3.26 3.52
C LEU A 83 -15.29 -4.43 2.62
N TYR A 84 -16.22 -5.17 2.04
CA TYR A 84 -15.91 -6.23 1.09
C TYR A 84 -15.16 -5.70 -0.14
N TYR A 85 -15.60 -4.56 -0.69
CA TYR A 85 -14.91 -3.96 -1.84
C TYR A 85 -13.52 -3.43 -1.47
N ARG A 86 -13.34 -2.92 -0.26
CA ARG A 86 -11.99 -2.59 0.27
C ARG A 86 -11.11 -3.84 0.32
N TYR A 87 -11.64 -4.98 0.74
CA TYR A 87 -10.89 -6.23 0.76
C TYR A 87 -10.51 -6.73 -0.64
N LEU A 88 -11.36 -6.52 -1.65
CA LEU A 88 -10.98 -6.78 -3.05
C LEU A 88 -9.80 -5.92 -3.48
N VAL A 89 -9.81 -4.64 -3.15
CA VAL A 89 -8.69 -3.73 -3.43
C VAL A 89 -7.42 -4.17 -2.70
N PHE A 90 -7.53 -4.54 -1.43
CA PHE A 90 -6.40 -5.00 -0.63
C PHE A 90 -5.80 -6.29 -1.18
N GLU A 91 -6.64 -7.24 -1.61
CA GLU A 91 -6.17 -8.48 -2.21
C GLU A 91 -5.47 -8.23 -3.55
N ALA A 92 -5.98 -7.32 -4.36
CA ALA A 92 -5.35 -6.94 -5.62
C ALA A 92 -3.96 -6.29 -5.41
N LEU A 93 -3.73 -5.68 -4.26
CA LEU A 93 -2.46 -5.04 -3.88
C LEU A 93 -1.61 -5.90 -2.92
N ARG A 94 -1.98 -7.17 -2.68
CA ARG A 94 -1.30 -8.05 -1.70
C ARG A 94 0.21 -8.06 -1.86
N ASN A 95 0.70 -8.22 -3.08
CA ASN A 95 2.11 -8.33 -3.43
C ASN A 95 2.66 -7.05 -4.09
N TYR A 96 1.91 -5.94 -4.07
CA TYR A 96 2.30 -4.73 -4.78
C TYR A 96 3.70 -4.25 -4.44
N GLN A 97 4.09 -4.32 -3.18
CA GLN A 97 5.41 -3.85 -2.76
C GLN A 97 6.55 -4.76 -3.19
N ASP A 98 6.29 -6.03 -3.54
CA ASP A 98 7.34 -6.95 -4.01
C ASP A 98 7.78 -6.61 -5.44
N GLU A 99 6.93 -5.90 -6.19
CA GLU A 99 7.21 -5.38 -7.54
C GLU A 99 7.85 -3.98 -7.54
N VAL A 100 7.95 -3.33 -6.37
CA VAL A 100 8.53 -1.99 -6.25
C VAL A 100 10.04 -2.07 -6.25
N THR A 101 10.69 -1.34 -7.16
CA THR A 101 12.15 -1.23 -7.22
C THR A 101 12.60 0.16 -6.83
N LEU A 102 13.54 0.24 -5.89
CA LEU A 102 14.17 1.48 -5.43
C LEU A 102 15.52 1.66 -6.12
N ASN A 103 15.73 2.82 -6.75
CA ASN A 103 16.94 3.15 -7.49
C ASN A 103 17.57 4.46 -7.00
N GLY A 104 18.86 4.63 -7.26
CA GLY A 104 19.59 5.86 -6.95
C GLY A 104 19.95 5.98 -5.47
N THR A 105 19.76 7.15 -4.88
CA THR A 105 19.97 7.37 -3.44
C THR A 105 18.73 6.93 -2.69
N ILE A 106 18.90 6.03 -1.71
CA ILE A 106 17.86 5.47 -0.88
C ILE A 106 18.02 5.93 0.56
N VAL A 107 17.00 6.54 1.13
CA VAL A 107 16.92 6.86 2.55
C VAL A 107 16.10 5.78 3.25
N MET A 108 16.60 5.26 4.36
CA MET A 108 15.96 4.18 5.11
C MET A 108 15.88 4.49 6.60
N ASP A 109 14.80 4.05 7.21
CA ASP A 109 14.56 4.21 8.65
C ASP A 109 13.41 3.26 9.09
N GLU A 110 13.20 3.14 10.40
CA GLU A 110 12.04 2.42 10.96
C GLU A 110 11.00 3.38 11.51
N THR A 111 9.75 2.99 11.36
CA THR A 111 8.65 3.62 12.09
C THR A 111 7.88 2.58 12.90
N TYR A 112 7.16 3.04 13.92
CA TYR A 112 6.54 2.14 14.88
C TYR A 112 5.04 2.38 14.98
N VAL A 113 4.28 1.27 14.89
CA VAL A 113 2.82 1.25 15.04
C VAL A 113 2.46 0.62 16.37
N ARG A 114 1.79 1.37 17.24
CA ARG A 114 1.43 0.91 18.59
C ARG A 114 0.39 -0.21 18.54
N ILE A 115 0.64 -1.29 19.26
CA ILE A 115 -0.30 -2.38 19.49
C ILE A 115 -1.35 -1.92 20.50
N ARG A 116 -2.60 -1.73 20.01
CA ARG A 116 -3.75 -1.31 20.85
C ARG A 116 -4.60 -2.50 21.30
N ASP A 117 -4.53 -3.62 20.59
CA ASP A 117 -5.29 -4.83 20.88
C ASP A 117 -4.80 -5.46 22.20
N LYS A 118 -5.69 -5.54 23.19
CA LYS A 118 -5.40 -6.07 24.51
C LYS A 118 -4.90 -7.52 24.48
N ARG A 119 -5.29 -8.31 23.47
CA ARG A 119 -4.84 -9.70 23.30
C ARG A 119 -3.34 -9.83 23.12
N TYR A 120 -2.72 -8.86 22.47
CA TYR A 120 -1.29 -8.83 22.14
C TYR A 120 -0.49 -7.84 22.96
N LYS A 121 -1.16 -7.01 23.76
CA LYS A 121 -0.51 -5.99 24.56
C LYS A 121 0.16 -6.61 25.81
N LEU A 122 1.40 -6.20 26.07
CA LEU A 122 2.15 -6.58 27.25
C LEU A 122 2.02 -5.50 28.32
N TYR A 123 1.95 -5.94 29.57
CA TYR A 123 1.93 -5.08 30.74
C TYR A 123 3.08 -5.50 31.66
N ARG A 124 3.60 -4.57 32.43
CA ARG A 124 4.55 -4.85 33.51
C ARG A 124 3.83 -5.60 34.65
N PRO A 125 4.57 -6.29 35.55
CA PRO A 125 3.97 -6.97 36.70
C PRO A 125 3.15 -6.04 37.60
N ASP A 126 3.52 -4.73 37.65
CA ASP A 126 2.79 -3.68 38.35
C ASP A 126 1.52 -3.19 37.60
N GLY A 127 1.13 -3.84 36.52
CA GLY A 127 -0.02 -3.47 35.67
C GLY A 127 0.19 -2.23 34.78
N LYS A 128 1.34 -1.56 34.89
CA LYS A 128 1.64 -0.36 34.11
C LYS A 128 2.08 -0.73 32.68
N GLY A 129 1.89 0.20 31.76
CA GLY A 129 2.35 0.04 30.38
C GLY A 129 3.87 0.11 30.27
N VAL A 130 4.44 -0.64 29.31
CA VAL A 130 5.86 -0.56 28.97
C VAL A 130 6.13 0.76 28.23
N ARG A 131 7.13 1.51 28.66
CA ARG A 131 7.52 2.79 28.06
C ARG A 131 8.49 2.59 26.88
N GLY A 132 8.58 3.61 26.03
CA GLY A 132 9.50 3.63 24.88
C GLY A 132 9.10 2.69 23.75
N ILE A 133 10.06 2.45 22.84
CA ILE A 133 9.94 1.43 21.79
C ILE A 133 10.06 0.07 22.48
N SER A 134 9.00 -0.71 22.42
CA SER A 134 8.89 -1.98 23.14
C SER A 134 8.12 -2.99 22.29
N TYR A 135 8.00 -4.20 22.78
CA TYR A 135 7.17 -5.23 22.14
C TYR A 135 5.67 -4.88 22.07
N ASN A 136 5.25 -3.73 22.58
CA ASN A 136 3.94 -3.13 22.34
C ASN A 136 3.88 -2.29 21.06
N HIS A 137 4.89 -2.40 20.22
CA HIS A 137 4.93 -1.75 18.92
C HIS A 137 5.28 -2.77 17.83
N LEU A 138 4.66 -2.60 16.66
CA LEU A 138 5.13 -3.24 15.41
C LEU A 138 6.14 -2.32 14.74
N GLY A 139 7.32 -2.85 14.49
CA GLY A 139 8.37 -2.19 13.71
C GLY A 139 8.06 -2.33 12.21
N VAL A 140 8.01 -1.20 11.53
CA VAL A 140 7.80 -1.10 10.09
C VAL A 140 9.07 -0.56 9.45
N ILE A 141 9.72 -1.36 8.62
CA ILE A 141 10.84 -0.92 7.81
C ILE A 141 10.30 -0.03 6.69
N THR A 142 10.88 1.15 6.54
CA THR A 142 10.55 2.08 5.46
C THR A 142 11.81 2.44 4.69
N MET A 143 11.67 2.51 3.38
CA MET A 143 12.72 2.99 2.48
C MET A 143 12.10 3.90 1.44
N ILE A 144 12.80 4.94 1.06
CA ILE A 144 12.36 5.87 0.02
C ILE A 144 13.55 6.29 -0.82
N SER A 145 13.40 6.21 -2.14
CA SER A 145 14.37 6.81 -3.06
C SER A 145 14.15 8.33 -3.16
N ILE A 146 15.19 9.08 -3.49
CA ILE A 146 15.07 10.53 -3.74
C ILE A 146 14.09 10.82 -4.88
N SER A 147 13.92 9.91 -5.83
CA SER A 147 12.84 10.00 -6.86
C SER A 147 11.44 9.92 -6.29
N GLY A 148 11.31 9.54 -5.01
CA GLY A 148 10.05 9.53 -4.29
C GLY A 148 9.33 8.18 -4.28
N ILE A 149 9.89 7.12 -4.82
CA ILE A 149 9.35 5.76 -4.70
C ILE A 149 9.70 5.20 -3.33
N CYS A 150 8.73 4.60 -2.64
CA CYS A 150 8.92 4.06 -1.30
C CYS A 150 8.39 2.63 -1.14
N ILE A 151 8.82 1.98 -0.07
CA ILE A 151 8.24 0.77 0.51
C ILE A 151 8.01 0.95 2.01
N ALA A 152 7.09 0.16 2.57
CA ALA A 152 6.79 0.12 4.00
C ALA A 152 6.32 -1.30 4.37
N LYS A 153 7.15 -2.07 5.06
CA LYS A 153 6.91 -3.49 5.38
C LYS A 153 6.95 -3.74 6.88
N VAL A 154 5.93 -4.42 7.41
CA VAL A 154 5.94 -4.86 8.83
C VAL A 154 6.99 -5.95 9.00
N ALA A 155 7.89 -5.76 9.94
CA ALA A 155 9.05 -6.64 10.09
C ALA A 155 9.07 -7.43 11.40
N SER A 156 8.67 -6.83 12.52
CA SER A 156 8.82 -7.45 13.83
C SER A 156 7.96 -6.78 14.89
N ARG A 157 7.95 -7.35 16.09
CA ARG A 157 7.63 -6.57 17.29
C ARG A 157 8.91 -5.86 17.77
N ALA A 158 8.75 -4.62 18.24
CA ALA A 158 9.85 -3.71 18.59
C ALA A 158 10.79 -3.44 17.41
N THR A 159 12.07 -3.21 17.66
CA THR A 159 13.06 -2.89 16.63
C THR A 159 13.36 -4.10 15.75
N PRO A 160 13.30 -3.96 14.41
CA PRO A 160 13.64 -5.05 13.50
C PRO A 160 15.10 -5.49 13.61
N LYS A 161 15.32 -6.80 13.53
CA LYS A 161 16.67 -7.36 13.42
C LYS A 161 17.21 -7.23 11.99
N PRO A 162 18.53 -7.20 11.78
CA PRO A 162 19.15 -7.08 10.45
C PRO A 162 18.64 -8.09 9.43
N ILE A 163 18.43 -9.33 9.87
CA ILE A 163 17.92 -10.40 9.00
C ILE A 163 16.56 -10.04 8.39
N LYS A 164 15.70 -9.31 9.12
CA LYS A 164 14.39 -8.89 8.59
C LYS A 164 14.49 -7.85 7.49
N PHE A 165 15.50 -6.97 7.53
CA PHE A 165 15.79 -6.08 6.40
C PHE A 165 16.18 -6.88 5.16
N ILE A 166 17.03 -7.90 5.32
CA ILE A 166 17.49 -8.77 4.23
C ILE A 166 16.32 -9.50 3.61
N GLU A 167 15.54 -10.23 4.42
CA GLU A 167 14.40 -11.04 3.96
C GLU A 167 13.34 -10.21 3.24
N LEU A 168 13.03 -9.03 3.76
CA LEU A 168 11.89 -8.24 3.30
C LEU A 168 12.22 -7.24 2.20
N CYS A 169 13.45 -6.74 2.16
CA CYS A 169 13.76 -5.56 1.35
C CYS A 169 14.80 -5.78 0.25
N THR A 170 15.58 -6.87 0.27
CA THR A 170 16.66 -7.07 -0.71
C THR A 170 16.13 -7.04 -2.15
N ASN A 171 15.01 -7.69 -2.43
CA ASN A 171 14.43 -7.74 -3.77
C ASN A 171 13.88 -6.38 -4.26
N ASN A 172 13.74 -5.42 -3.35
CA ASN A 172 13.30 -4.07 -3.72
C ASN A 172 14.46 -3.15 -4.13
N ILE A 173 15.71 -3.56 -3.94
CA ILE A 173 16.87 -2.75 -4.25
C ILE A 173 17.30 -3.03 -5.70
N GLY A 174 17.22 -1.99 -6.52
CA GLY A 174 17.66 -2.03 -7.91
C GLY A 174 19.04 -1.43 -8.09
N ASN A 175 19.18 -0.47 -9.01
CA ASN A 175 20.44 0.23 -9.23
C ASN A 175 20.64 1.33 -8.18
N VAL A 176 21.17 0.95 -7.02
CA VAL A 176 21.44 1.86 -5.90
C VAL A 176 22.79 2.54 -6.07
N LYS A 177 22.84 3.85 -5.82
CA LYS A 177 24.08 4.66 -5.80
C LYS A 177 24.63 4.79 -4.40
N GLN A 178 23.79 5.03 -3.42
CA GLN A 178 24.16 5.21 -2.01
C GLN A 178 22.97 5.04 -1.09
N PHE A 179 23.25 4.78 0.19
CA PHE A 179 22.25 4.76 1.24
C PHE A 179 22.45 5.91 2.24
N ILE A 180 21.35 6.43 2.77
CA ILE A 180 21.30 7.36 3.89
C ILE A 180 20.47 6.69 5.00
N HIS A 181 20.95 6.68 6.22
CA HIS A 181 20.32 6.02 7.36
C HIS A 181 20.59 6.79 8.67
N ASP A 182 19.89 6.42 9.75
CA ASP A 182 20.02 7.08 11.07
C ASP A 182 21.18 6.58 11.95
N GLY A 183 22.03 5.72 11.41
CA GLY A 183 23.16 5.15 12.13
C GLY A 183 22.88 3.82 12.85
N ALA A 184 21.65 3.30 12.82
CA ALA A 184 21.29 2.06 13.47
C ALA A 184 22.09 0.84 12.95
N THR A 185 22.57 -0.01 13.86
CA THR A 185 23.39 -1.18 13.52
C THR A 185 22.69 -2.16 12.58
N CYS A 186 21.39 -2.36 12.76
CA CYS A 186 20.58 -3.25 11.90
C CYS A 186 20.58 -2.78 10.44
N GLN A 187 20.51 -1.48 10.22
CA GLN A 187 20.54 -0.87 8.89
C GLN A 187 21.92 -1.01 8.26
N LYS A 188 23.00 -0.74 9.03
CA LYS A 188 24.38 -0.88 8.54
C LYS A 188 24.68 -2.30 8.05
N GLN A 189 24.22 -3.32 8.75
CA GLN A 189 24.42 -4.72 8.34
C GLN A 189 23.69 -5.06 7.03
N PHE A 190 22.49 -4.51 6.83
CA PHE A 190 21.76 -4.65 5.56
C PHE A 190 22.49 -3.96 4.41
N ILE A 191 22.92 -2.71 4.60
CA ILE A 191 23.55 -1.89 3.56
C ILE A 191 24.86 -2.51 3.05
N LYS A 192 25.67 -3.09 3.94
CA LYS A 192 26.97 -3.70 3.60
C LYS A 192 26.91 -4.73 2.48
N GLN A 193 25.76 -5.36 2.25
CA GLN A 193 25.58 -6.35 1.18
C GLN A 193 25.69 -5.74 -0.22
N PHE A 194 25.39 -4.46 -0.35
CA PHE A 194 25.32 -3.79 -1.67
C PHE A 194 26.65 -3.18 -2.11
N LYS A 195 27.66 -3.13 -1.23
CA LYS A 195 29.00 -2.61 -1.54
C LYS A 195 28.99 -1.17 -2.13
N VAL A 196 28.05 -0.35 -1.72
CA VAL A 196 27.92 1.06 -2.14
C VAL A 196 28.16 2.00 -0.96
N PRO A 197 28.49 3.28 -1.20
CA PRO A 197 28.61 4.27 -0.13
C PRO A 197 27.36 4.37 0.72
N TYR A 198 27.53 4.63 2.02
CA TYR A 198 26.43 4.92 2.93
C TYR A 198 26.84 6.00 3.94
N PHE A 199 25.86 6.79 4.35
CA PHE A 199 26.09 7.98 5.16
C PHE A 199 25.09 8.06 6.31
N ASP A 200 25.57 8.52 7.46
CA ASP A 200 24.70 8.85 8.58
C ASP A 200 23.95 10.14 8.25
N GLY A 201 22.63 10.03 8.11
CA GLY A 201 21.75 11.14 7.78
C GLY A 201 21.53 12.05 8.99
N LYS A 202 21.45 13.34 8.75
CA LYS A 202 21.11 14.35 9.77
C LYS A 202 19.75 14.98 9.44
N ARG A 203 18.91 15.11 10.45
CA ARG A 203 17.58 15.71 10.29
C ARG A 203 17.65 17.15 9.81
N ASP A 204 18.61 17.92 10.34
CA ASP A 204 18.80 19.33 10.05
C ASP A 204 19.94 19.60 9.06
N GLY A 205 20.43 18.56 8.37
CA GLY A 205 21.41 18.70 7.31
C GLY A 205 20.82 19.46 6.12
N ASP A 206 21.36 20.62 5.82
CA ASP A 206 21.16 21.27 4.53
C ASP A 206 21.99 20.50 3.52
N GLY A 207 21.33 19.66 2.70
CA GLY A 207 22.04 19.03 1.61
C GLY A 207 21.74 17.57 1.36
N GLU A 208 22.68 16.93 0.70
CA GLU A 208 22.61 15.63 0.05
C GLU A 208 22.28 14.45 0.99
N TYR A 209 22.50 14.61 2.31
CA TYR A 209 22.35 13.55 3.32
C TYR A 209 21.19 13.77 4.30
N SER A 210 20.17 14.51 3.90
CA SER A 210 19.04 14.84 4.76
C SER A 210 18.07 13.65 4.91
N THR A 211 17.59 13.40 6.15
CA THR A 211 16.53 12.43 6.44
C THR A 211 15.12 13.02 6.28
N ARG A 212 14.97 14.31 5.94
CA ARG A 212 13.66 14.98 5.84
C ARG A 212 12.64 14.24 4.96
N ILE A 213 13.10 13.58 3.90
CA ILE A 213 12.21 12.85 2.98
C ILE A 213 11.56 11.65 3.67
N ILE A 214 12.30 10.91 4.51
CA ILE A 214 11.75 9.76 5.23
C ILE A 214 10.92 10.20 6.43
N ASP A 215 11.28 11.29 7.10
CA ASP A 215 10.47 11.90 8.16
C ASP A 215 9.09 12.34 7.62
N SER A 216 9.07 12.92 6.41
CA SER A 216 7.84 13.28 5.71
C SER A 216 7.02 12.04 5.36
N LEU A 217 7.66 10.95 4.92
CA LEU A 217 7.00 9.66 4.66
C LEU A 217 6.35 9.13 5.95
N HIS A 218 7.07 9.13 7.07
CA HIS A 218 6.56 8.69 8.37
C HIS A 218 5.37 9.53 8.85
N SER A 219 5.44 10.84 8.69
CA SER A 219 4.35 11.75 9.05
C SER A 219 3.10 11.49 8.22
N ASN A 220 3.26 11.28 6.91
CA ASN A 220 2.16 10.94 6.00
C ASN A 220 1.56 9.56 6.35
N LEU A 221 2.40 8.56 6.62
CA LEU A 221 1.97 7.22 7.00
C LEU A 221 1.19 7.22 8.33
N LYS A 222 1.71 7.90 9.35
CA LYS A 222 1.03 8.02 10.66
C LYS A 222 -0.33 8.71 10.52
N ARG A 223 -0.43 9.77 9.72
CA ARG A 223 -1.68 10.48 9.43
C ARG A 223 -2.69 9.59 8.72
N TYR A 224 -2.24 8.84 7.71
CA TYR A 224 -3.06 7.87 7.00
C TYR A 224 -3.61 6.79 7.94
N LEU A 225 -2.76 6.16 8.75
CA LEU A 225 -3.18 5.13 9.70
C LEU A 225 -4.12 5.67 10.78
N SER A 226 -3.91 6.91 11.24
CA SER A 226 -4.80 7.58 12.20
C SER A 226 -6.18 7.83 11.62
N LYS A 227 -6.28 8.25 10.36
CA LYS A 227 -7.55 8.45 9.65
C LYS A 227 -8.36 7.17 9.51
N HIS A 228 -7.68 6.04 9.38
CA HIS A 228 -8.30 4.72 9.31
C HIS A 228 -8.27 3.97 10.64
N ALA A 229 -8.19 4.68 11.78
CA ALA A 229 -8.20 4.09 13.11
C ALA A 229 -9.37 3.10 13.27
N GLY A 230 -9.13 1.97 13.95
CA GLY A 230 -10.12 0.89 14.08
C GLY A 230 -9.87 -0.29 13.11
N TYR A 231 -8.89 -0.21 12.21
CA TYR A 231 -8.48 -1.39 11.46
C TYR A 231 -7.96 -2.50 12.39
N ARG A 232 -8.23 -3.74 12.00
CA ARG A 232 -7.64 -4.89 12.70
C ARG A 232 -6.13 -4.91 12.46
N LEU A 233 -5.35 -5.08 13.52
CA LEU A 233 -3.88 -5.00 13.44
C LEU A 233 -3.28 -6.01 12.45
N LYS A 234 -3.87 -7.19 12.34
CA LYS A 234 -3.49 -8.22 11.36
C LYS A 234 -3.65 -7.77 9.89
N ASN A 235 -4.40 -6.71 9.64
CA ASN A 235 -4.57 -6.12 8.31
C ASN A 235 -3.54 -5.01 8.04
N LEU A 236 -2.65 -4.69 8.97
CA LEU A 236 -1.74 -3.55 8.86
C LEU A 236 -0.98 -3.55 7.52
N GLN A 237 -0.41 -4.70 7.11
CA GLN A 237 0.35 -4.76 5.86
C GLN A 237 -0.50 -4.41 4.63
N HIS A 238 -1.78 -4.75 4.62
CA HIS A 238 -2.68 -4.34 3.53
C HIS A 238 -2.89 -2.81 3.49
N TYR A 239 -3.01 -2.17 4.65
CA TYR A 239 -3.06 -0.71 4.72
C TYR A 239 -1.75 -0.09 4.25
N LEU A 240 -0.61 -0.67 4.60
CA LEU A 240 0.70 -0.22 4.12
C LEU A 240 0.83 -0.39 2.60
N ASN A 241 0.41 -1.54 2.04
CA ASN A 241 0.43 -1.78 0.59
C ASN A 241 -0.41 -0.75 -0.16
N PHE A 242 -1.60 -0.43 0.35
CA PHE A 242 -2.45 0.60 -0.24
C PHE A 242 -1.88 2.01 -0.09
N PHE A 243 -1.32 2.34 1.07
CA PHE A 243 -0.63 3.60 1.30
C PHE A 243 0.53 3.77 0.30
N VAL A 244 1.39 2.76 0.19
CA VAL A 244 2.55 2.77 -0.73
C VAL A 244 2.09 2.87 -2.18
N PHE A 245 1.03 2.14 -2.57
CA PHE A 245 0.45 2.28 -3.92
C PHE A 245 0.05 3.73 -4.22
N ARG A 246 -0.70 4.36 -3.32
CA ARG A 246 -1.11 5.76 -3.49
C ARG A 246 0.10 6.70 -3.51
N PHE A 247 1.00 6.54 -2.56
CA PHE A 247 2.19 7.37 -2.41
C PHE A 247 3.09 7.31 -3.66
N ASN A 248 3.36 6.13 -4.19
CA ASN A 248 4.20 5.92 -5.36
C ASN A 248 3.55 6.35 -6.68
N ASN A 249 2.22 6.42 -6.73
CA ASN A 249 1.49 6.88 -7.92
C ASN A 249 1.02 8.34 -7.83
N THR A 250 1.31 9.04 -6.74
CA THR A 250 1.10 10.50 -6.64
C THR A 250 2.31 11.20 -7.27
N PRO A 251 2.12 12.00 -8.32
CA PRO A 251 3.23 12.73 -8.95
C PRO A 251 3.87 13.70 -7.95
N ARG A 252 5.16 13.96 -8.14
CA ARG A 252 5.93 14.89 -7.31
C ARG A 252 6.55 15.95 -8.20
N LYS A 253 5.85 17.04 -8.32
CA LYS A 253 6.35 18.24 -8.98
C LYS A 253 6.46 19.35 -7.94
N LYS A 254 7.33 20.33 -8.18
CA LYS A 254 7.43 21.50 -7.32
C LYS A 254 6.14 22.34 -7.33
N TYR A 255 5.45 22.34 -8.47
CA TYR A 255 4.18 23.03 -8.66
C TYR A 255 3.20 22.14 -9.42
N TYR A 256 1.94 22.13 -9.01
CA TYR A 256 0.84 21.40 -9.64
C TYR A 256 -0.22 22.36 -10.14
N THR A 257 -0.70 22.11 -11.32
CA THR A 257 -1.99 22.67 -11.77
C THR A 257 -3.13 21.75 -11.30
N ASN A 258 -4.35 22.31 -11.21
CA ASN A 258 -5.54 21.50 -10.95
C ASN A 258 -5.71 20.37 -11.98
N LYS A 259 -5.31 20.60 -13.23
CA LYS A 259 -5.31 19.59 -14.28
C LYS A 259 -4.35 18.43 -13.96
N ASP A 260 -3.11 18.71 -13.56
CA ASP A 260 -2.13 17.67 -13.17
C ASP A 260 -2.67 16.76 -12.04
N LEU A 261 -3.36 17.36 -11.06
CA LEU A 261 -3.94 16.62 -9.95
C LEU A 261 -5.10 15.72 -10.40
N ILE A 262 -5.99 16.23 -11.27
CA ILE A 262 -7.12 15.47 -11.83
C ILE A 262 -6.61 14.33 -12.71
N ASP A 263 -5.64 14.58 -13.56
CA ASP A 263 -5.08 13.57 -14.48
C ASP A 263 -4.37 12.48 -13.70
N SER A 264 -3.55 12.81 -12.70
CA SER A 264 -2.87 11.82 -11.85
C SER A 264 -3.86 10.99 -11.03
N ARG A 265 -4.91 11.60 -10.50
CA ARG A 265 -6.00 10.90 -9.83
C ARG A 265 -6.69 9.91 -10.75
N ASN A 266 -7.02 10.32 -11.96
CA ASN A 266 -7.69 9.46 -12.96
C ASN A 266 -6.79 8.29 -13.37
N ILE A 267 -5.49 8.52 -13.59
CA ILE A 267 -4.51 7.46 -13.87
C ILE A 267 -4.46 6.46 -12.72
N MET A 268 -4.44 6.93 -11.48
CA MET A 268 -4.41 6.06 -10.29
C MET A 268 -5.69 5.21 -10.16
N ILE A 269 -6.87 5.81 -10.42
CA ILE A 269 -8.15 5.08 -10.43
C ILE A 269 -8.10 3.95 -11.45
N VAL A 270 -7.61 4.21 -12.65
CA VAL A 270 -7.54 3.19 -13.71
C VAL A 270 -6.54 2.09 -13.38
N LYS A 271 -5.36 2.45 -12.86
CA LYS A 271 -4.38 1.46 -12.41
C LYS A 271 -4.99 0.54 -11.35
N LEU A 272 -5.63 1.11 -10.33
CA LEU A 272 -6.23 0.35 -9.23
C LEU A 272 -7.38 -0.52 -9.72
N TYR A 273 -8.27 0.02 -10.55
CA TYR A 273 -9.37 -0.72 -11.16
C TYR A 273 -8.86 -1.93 -11.96
N ASN A 274 -7.84 -1.73 -12.80
CA ASN A 274 -7.23 -2.80 -13.60
C ASN A 274 -6.59 -3.89 -12.73
N LEU A 275 -5.93 -3.52 -11.63
CA LEU A 275 -5.38 -4.49 -10.67
C LEU A 275 -6.49 -5.33 -10.03
N VAL A 276 -7.60 -4.71 -9.61
CA VAL A 276 -8.73 -5.43 -9.02
C VAL A 276 -9.41 -6.37 -10.03
N ILE A 277 -9.54 -5.96 -11.30
CA ILE A 277 -10.13 -6.82 -12.33
C ILE A 277 -9.23 -8.02 -12.64
N LYS A 278 -7.91 -7.82 -12.68
CA LYS A 278 -6.94 -8.89 -12.93
C LYS A 278 -6.79 -9.87 -11.76
N ALA A 279 -7.14 -9.44 -10.55
CA ALA A 279 -7.10 -10.29 -9.37
C ALA A 279 -8.18 -11.37 -9.48
N GLU A 280 -7.81 -12.57 -9.93
CA GLU A 280 -8.73 -13.69 -10.18
C GLU A 280 -9.31 -14.34 -8.92
N LYS A 281 -8.86 -13.93 -7.74
CA LYS A 281 -9.26 -14.56 -6.48
C LYS A 281 -10.71 -14.24 -6.09
N LYS A 282 -11.49 -15.30 -5.89
CA LYS A 282 -12.78 -15.21 -5.20
C LYS A 282 -12.54 -15.05 -3.71
N ILE A 283 -12.74 -13.85 -3.18
CA ILE A 283 -12.74 -13.61 -1.73
C ILE A 283 -14.14 -13.37 -1.23
N THR A 284 -14.35 -13.73 0.03
CA THR A 284 -15.53 -13.36 0.80
C THR A 284 -15.07 -12.65 2.07
N ILE A 285 -15.96 -11.94 2.76
CA ILE A 285 -15.60 -11.31 4.04
C ILE A 285 -15.07 -12.35 5.06
N ARG A 286 -15.59 -13.59 4.97
CA ARG A 286 -15.21 -14.67 5.89
C ARG A 286 -13.87 -15.30 5.54
N ASN A 287 -13.58 -15.48 4.24
CA ASN A 287 -12.32 -16.08 3.77
C ASN A 287 -11.26 -15.06 3.37
N PHE A 288 -11.51 -13.75 3.57
CA PHE A 288 -10.46 -12.75 3.51
C PHE A 288 -9.54 -12.96 4.72
N GLN A 289 -8.62 -13.87 4.52
CA GLN A 289 -7.52 -14.04 5.46
C GLN A 289 -6.51 -12.95 5.17
N SER A 290 -6.62 -11.94 5.96
CA SER A 290 -5.81 -10.74 5.86
C SER A 290 -4.37 -10.96 6.34
N ASP A 291 -4.05 -12.18 6.80
CA ASP A 291 -2.78 -12.43 7.44
C ASP A 291 -1.64 -12.51 6.42
N LEU A 292 -0.82 -11.48 6.42
CA LEU A 292 0.44 -11.42 5.69
C LEU A 292 1.62 -11.59 6.69
N GLY A 293 1.53 -12.60 7.55
CA GLY A 293 2.53 -12.90 8.58
C GLY A 293 2.42 -12.05 9.86
N ILE A 294 1.43 -11.17 9.94
CA ILE A 294 1.30 -10.26 11.09
C ILE A 294 0.88 -11.00 12.36
N THR A 295 0.04 -12.04 12.26
CA THR A 295 -0.35 -12.84 13.42
C THR A 295 0.87 -13.55 14.02
N GLU A 296 1.72 -14.14 13.21
CA GLU A 296 2.97 -14.76 13.66
C GLU A 296 3.88 -13.75 14.38
N ILE A 297 4.01 -12.54 13.83
CA ILE A 297 4.76 -11.46 14.46
C ILE A 297 4.13 -11.06 15.80
N LEU A 298 2.80 -10.98 15.86
CA LEU A 298 2.09 -10.62 17.10
C LEU A 298 2.20 -11.69 18.19
N GLU A 299 2.27 -12.96 17.81
CA GLU A 299 2.34 -14.13 18.68
C GLU A 299 3.78 -14.57 18.98
N SER A 300 4.78 -13.96 18.34
CA SER A 300 6.20 -14.32 18.50
C SER A 300 6.75 -14.14 19.92
N ILE A 301 6.00 -13.54 20.83
CA ILE A 301 6.43 -13.28 22.21
C ILE A 301 5.49 -13.98 23.16
N ASP A 302 6.04 -14.90 23.92
CA ASP A 302 5.35 -15.51 25.05
C ASP A 302 5.20 -14.48 26.19
N LYS A 303 3.95 -14.19 26.54
CA LYS A 303 3.61 -13.25 27.60
C LYS A 303 4.09 -13.70 28.97
N ASN A 304 4.24 -15.00 29.17
CA ASN A 304 4.58 -15.59 30.44
C ASN A 304 6.09 -15.56 30.75
N HIS A 305 6.93 -15.35 29.73
CA HIS A 305 8.40 -15.31 29.84
C HIS A 305 9.00 -13.91 29.71
N TYR A 306 8.17 -12.87 29.63
CA TYR A 306 8.67 -11.53 29.28
C TYR A 306 8.97 -10.66 30.51
N PHE A 307 8.59 -11.10 31.73
CA PHE A 307 8.82 -10.41 33.00
C PHE A 307 9.41 -11.32 34.06
#